data_fb89ddcac4038251ce378c9273d509bc
#
_entry.id   fb89ddcac4038251ce378c9273d509bc
#
_cell.length_a   1.000
_cell.length_b   1.000
_cell.length_c   1.000
_cell.angle_alpha   90.00
_cell.angle_beta   90.00
_cell.angle_gamma   90.00
#
_symmetry.space_group_name_H-M   'P 1'
#
loop_
_entity.id
_entity.type
_entity.pdbx_description
1 polymer ?
#
loop_
_entity_poly.entity_id
_entity_poly.type
_entity_poly.pdbx_seq_one_letter_code
_entity_poly.pdbx_strand_id
1 'polypeptide(L)'
;MQPGNFISFHCSPTTVYIMGGGEGSAAREALRHKTVQRVVMCDIDEEVVHFCRTHLSVNWEAFASDKLCLVINDARAELEKRREEKFDVIVGDLADPMEGGPCYQLYTRSFYEQVLKPRLHDGGIFVTQAGPAGVLTHKEVFSSIYNTLRHVFKHVKAYTAHVPSFADTWGWVMASDHPFTLTAQQINERITDRIDGELSYLDGETLISSTTLNKTVFHSLLNETHVYAEDDARFVHGHGTGRAGHA
;
A
#
# COMPACT_ATOMS: atom_id res chain seq x y z
N MET A 1 6.07 -5.60 8.76
CA MET A 1 4.72 -5.88 8.21
C MET A 1 4.72 -5.32 6.79
N GLN A 2 4.39 -6.13 5.81
CA GLN A 2 4.40 -5.73 4.39
C GLN A 2 2.98 -5.42 3.93
N PRO A 3 2.76 -4.55 2.92
CA PRO A 3 1.43 -4.24 2.38
C PRO A 3 0.65 -5.49 1.94
N GLY A 4 1.34 -6.52 1.45
CA GLY A 4 0.73 -7.76 0.97
C GLY A 4 -0.04 -8.58 2.02
N ASN A 5 0.20 -8.38 3.31
CA ASN A 5 -0.47 -9.15 4.37
C ASN A 5 -1.97 -8.83 4.51
N PHE A 6 -2.43 -7.69 3.97
CA PHE A 6 -3.84 -7.26 4.02
C PHE A 6 -4.71 -7.81 2.89
N ILE A 7 -4.11 -8.55 1.97
CA ILE A 7 -4.83 -9.32 0.94
C ILE A 7 -5.88 -10.27 1.58
N SER A 8 -5.65 -10.72 2.81
CA SER A 8 -6.59 -11.56 3.58
C SER A 8 -7.96 -10.90 3.85
N PHE A 9 -8.09 -9.58 3.75
CA PHE A 9 -9.41 -8.93 3.84
C PHE A 9 -10.26 -9.18 2.58
N HIS A 10 -9.65 -9.39 1.42
CA HIS A 10 -10.41 -9.76 0.22
C HIS A 10 -10.99 -11.17 0.36
N CYS A 11 -12.18 -11.40 -0.20
CA CYS A 11 -12.87 -12.68 -0.02
C CYS A 11 -12.16 -13.85 -0.73
N SER A 12 -11.58 -13.63 -1.90
CA SER A 12 -10.82 -14.63 -2.68
C SER A 12 -9.97 -13.94 -3.74
N PRO A 13 -8.81 -13.36 -3.39
CA PRO A 13 -7.99 -12.65 -4.36
C PRO A 13 -7.38 -13.61 -5.36
N THR A 14 -7.51 -13.32 -6.64
CA THR A 14 -6.94 -14.08 -7.76
C THR A 14 -5.92 -13.24 -8.53
N THR A 15 -6.11 -11.93 -8.59
CA THR A 15 -5.31 -10.98 -9.34
C THR A 15 -4.82 -9.83 -8.46
N VAL A 16 -3.53 -9.58 -8.50
CA VAL A 16 -2.88 -8.52 -7.71
C VAL A 16 -2.06 -7.63 -8.64
N TYR A 17 -2.18 -6.31 -8.47
CA TYR A 17 -1.30 -5.35 -9.09
C TYR A 17 -0.45 -4.65 -8.03
N ILE A 18 0.85 -4.54 -8.22
CA ILE A 18 1.77 -3.89 -7.30
C ILE A 18 2.43 -2.72 -8.02
N MET A 19 2.26 -1.52 -7.49
CA MET A 19 2.95 -0.31 -7.92
C MET A 19 4.22 -0.17 -7.08
N GLY A 20 5.39 -0.16 -7.73
CA GLY A 20 6.68 -0.25 -7.05
C GLY A 20 6.99 -1.66 -6.57
N GLY A 21 7.62 -1.77 -5.42
CA GLY A 21 7.94 -3.06 -4.78
C GLY A 21 9.04 -3.84 -5.49
N GLY A 22 9.93 -3.16 -6.21
CA GLY A 22 11.00 -3.77 -7.01
C GLY A 22 11.96 -4.68 -6.23
N GLU A 23 11.95 -4.60 -4.88
CA GLU A 23 12.72 -5.52 -4.03
C GLU A 23 12.04 -6.91 -3.91
N GLY A 24 10.77 -7.06 -4.30
CA GLY A 24 10.07 -8.33 -4.46
C GLY A 24 9.29 -8.83 -3.24
N SER A 25 9.36 -8.16 -2.07
CA SER A 25 8.69 -8.65 -0.86
C SER A 25 7.17 -8.59 -0.94
N ALA A 26 6.62 -7.52 -1.53
CA ALA A 26 5.17 -7.42 -1.75
C ALA A 26 4.67 -8.54 -2.67
N ALA A 27 5.42 -8.85 -3.73
CA ALA A 27 5.11 -9.97 -4.63
C ALA A 27 5.21 -11.32 -3.92
N ARG A 28 6.27 -11.52 -3.09
CA ARG A 28 6.41 -12.74 -2.28
C ARG A 28 5.20 -12.98 -1.38
N GLU A 29 4.78 -11.97 -0.63
CA GLU A 29 3.63 -12.12 0.27
C GLU A 29 2.32 -12.33 -0.51
N ALA A 30 2.13 -11.67 -1.66
CA ALA A 30 0.96 -11.90 -2.51
C ALA A 30 0.92 -13.34 -3.05
N LEU A 31 2.05 -13.88 -3.49
CA LEU A 31 2.17 -15.23 -4.06
C LEU A 31 1.98 -16.34 -3.02
N ARG A 32 2.11 -16.06 -1.72
CA ARG A 32 1.77 -17.02 -0.66
C ARG A 32 0.27 -17.30 -0.55
N HIS A 33 -0.58 -16.43 -1.11
CA HIS A 33 -2.01 -16.71 -1.16
C HIS A 33 -2.33 -17.75 -2.23
N LYS A 34 -2.80 -18.93 -1.83
CA LYS A 34 -3.11 -20.08 -2.71
C LYS A 34 -4.09 -19.72 -3.83
N THR A 35 -4.99 -18.76 -3.56
CA THR A 35 -5.99 -18.29 -4.54
C THR A 35 -5.40 -17.39 -5.61
N VAL A 36 -4.25 -16.75 -5.35
CA VAL A 36 -3.62 -15.83 -6.30
C VAL A 36 -3.08 -16.61 -7.49
N GLN A 37 -3.51 -16.22 -8.67
CA GLN A 37 -3.16 -16.81 -9.95
C GLN A 37 -2.22 -15.91 -10.74
N ARG A 38 -2.31 -14.60 -10.53
CA ARG A 38 -1.51 -13.62 -11.26
C ARG A 38 -1.16 -12.42 -10.38
N VAL A 39 0.11 -12.06 -10.39
CA VAL A 39 0.66 -10.83 -9.81
C VAL A 39 1.32 -10.02 -10.93
N VAL A 40 0.92 -8.77 -11.11
CA VAL A 40 1.63 -7.81 -11.97
C VAL A 40 2.36 -6.86 -11.04
N MET A 41 3.68 -6.83 -11.11
CA MET A 41 4.52 -5.90 -10.35
C MET A 41 5.17 -4.92 -11.31
N CYS A 42 4.93 -3.64 -11.13
CA CYS A 42 5.42 -2.58 -12.00
C CYS A 42 6.31 -1.61 -11.21
N ASP A 43 7.58 -1.64 -11.48
CA ASP A 43 8.57 -0.73 -10.90
C ASP A 43 9.25 0.09 -11.99
N ILE A 44 9.61 1.33 -11.67
CA ILE A 44 10.25 2.23 -12.61
C ILE A 44 11.78 2.04 -12.66
N ASP A 45 12.35 1.45 -11.61
CA ASP A 45 13.80 1.32 -11.41
C ASP A 45 14.28 -0.09 -11.76
N GLU A 46 14.76 -0.25 -12.99
CA GLU A 46 15.31 -1.52 -13.48
C GLU A 46 16.56 -1.95 -12.72
N GLU A 47 17.39 -1.00 -12.28
CA GLU A 47 18.65 -1.32 -11.59
C GLU A 47 18.37 -1.87 -10.20
N VAL A 48 17.42 -1.26 -9.46
CA VAL A 48 16.97 -1.75 -8.16
C VAL A 48 16.38 -3.17 -8.29
N VAL A 49 15.49 -3.37 -9.25
CA VAL A 49 14.88 -4.69 -9.51
C VAL A 49 15.94 -5.74 -9.83
N HIS A 50 16.87 -5.41 -10.72
CA HIS A 50 17.96 -6.33 -11.09
C HIS A 50 18.85 -6.68 -9.90
N PHE A 51 19.24 -5.67 -9.11
CA PHE A 51 20.04 -5.85 -7.89
C PHE A 51 19.32 -6.75 -6.88
N CYS A 52 18.07 -6.45 -6.58
CA CYS A 52 17.28 -7.19 -5.60
C CYS A 52 17.02 -8.64 -6.06
N ARG A 53 16.67 -8.84 -7.32
CA ARG A 53 16.52 -10.18 -7.93
C ARG A 53 17.79 -11.02 -7.83
N THR A 54 18.97 -10.39 -7.89
CA THR A 54 20.26 -11.08 -7.83
C THR A 54 20.71 -11.35 -6.39
N HIS A 55 20.49 -10.41 -5.47
CA HIS A 55 21.13 -10.42 -4.15
C HIS A 55 20.19 -10.70 -2.98
N LEU A 56 18.87 -10.47 -3.12
CA LEU A 56 17.89 -10.74 -2.05
C LEU A 56 17.32 -12.15 -2.16
N SER A 57 18.07 -13.13 -1.63
CA SER A 57 17.71 -14.56 -1.71
C SER A 57 16.32 -14.88 -1.15
N VAL A 58 15.86 -14.12 -0.16
CA VAL A 58 14.52 -14.30 0.45
C VAL A 58 13.37 -14.09 -0.56
N ASN A 59 13.61 -13.41 -1.68
CA ASN A 59 12.61 -13.10 -2.70
C ASN A 59 12.81 -13.88 -4.02
N TRP A 60 13.82 -14.75 -4.12
CA TRP A 60 14.14 -15.49 -5.35
C TRP A 60 12.96 -16.33 -5.87
N GLU A 61 12.26 -17.02 -4.98
CA GLU A 61 11.10 -17.84 -5.36
C GLU A 61 9.99 -16.98 -5.96
N ALA A 62 9.76 -15.77 -5.42
CA ALA A 62 8.78 -14.84 -5.98
C ALA A 62 9.18 -14.38 -7.39
N PHE A 63 10.45 -14.02 -7.59
CA PHE A 63 10.94 -13.62 -8.90
C PHE A 63 10.99 -14.77 -9.93
N ALA A 64 11.06 -16.02 -9.47
CA ALA A 64 11.04 -17.20 -10.32
C ALA A 64 9.62 -17.73 -10.62
N SER A 65 8.61 -17.18 -9.97
CA SER A 65 7.21 -17.63 -10.11
C SER A 65 6.66 -17.32 -11.50
N ASP A 66 6.03 -18.29 -12.13
CA ASP A 66 5.29 -18.12 -13.40
C ASP A 66 4.02 -17.26 -13.25
N LYS A 67 3.56 -17.07 -12.02
CA LYS A 67 2.45 -16.17 -11.70
C LYS A 67 2.86 -14.69 -11.63
N LEU A 68 4.17 -14.37 -11.55
CA LEU A 68 4.67 -13.00 -11.49
C LEU A 68 4.94 -12.45 -12.89
N CYS A 69 4.23 -11.41 -13.26
CA CYS A 69 4.52 -10.56 -14.43
C CYS A 69 5.25 -9.30 -13.94
N LEU A 70 6.56 -9.28 -14.08
CA LEU A 70 7.39 -8.12 -13.77
C LEU A 70 7.42 -7.17 -14.97
N VAL A 71 7.14 -5.88 -14.72
CA VAL A 71 7.12 -4.82 -15.74
C VAL A 71 8.02 -3.68 -15.26
N ILE A 72 8.95 -3.24 -16.10
CA ILE A 72 9.74 -2.02 -15.86
C ILE A 72 9.07 -0.88 -16.60
N ASN A 73 8.35 -0.03 -15.87
CA ASN A 73 7.60 1.11 -16.43
C ASN A 73 7.12 2.03 -15.29
N ASP A 74 6.61 3.22 -15.67
CA ASP A 74 5.78 4.04 -14.79
C ASP A 74 4.47 3.29 -14.46
N ALA A 75 4.18 3.13 -13.15
CA ALA A 75 3.05 2.32 -12.69
C ALA A 75 1.68 2.94 -13.08
N ARG A 76 1.57 4.28 -13.16
CA ARG A 76 0.38 4.98 -13.65
C ARG A 76 0.17 4.67 -15.13
N ALA A 77 1.21 4.88 -15.94
CA ALA A 77 1.14 4.63 -17.38
C ALA A 77 0.79 3.16 -17.68
N GLU A 78 1.31 2.23 -16.88
CA GLU A 78 1.00 0.82 -17.04
C GLU A 78 -0.46 0.48 -16.67
N LEU A 79 -1.01 1.05 -15.58
CA LEU A 79 -2.44 0.91 -15.26
C LEU A 79 -3.34 1.54 -16.32
N GLU A 80 -2.94 2.68 -16.89
CA GLU A 80 -3.68 3.34 -17.96
C GLU A 80 -3.72 2.51 -19.26
N LYS A 81 -2.66 1.77 -19.56
CA LYS A 81 -2.63 0.82 -20.70
C LYS A 81 -3.58 -0.36 -20.49
N ARG A 82 -3.72 -0.83 -19.25
CA ARG A 82 -4.51 -2.01 -18.86
C ARG A 82 -6.00 -1.69 -18.65
N ARG A 83 -6.59 -0.87 -19.52
CA ARG A 83 -7.94 -0.32 -19.32
C ARG A 83 -9.03 -1.37 -19.13
N GLU A 84 -8.89 -2.53 -19.73
CA GLU A 84 -9.86 -3.62 -19.67
C GLU A 84 -9.55 -4.62 -18.52
N GLU A 85 -8.37 -4.52 -17.90
CA GLU A 85 -8.00 -5.39 -16.79
C GLU A 85 -8.50 -4.81 -15.46
N LYS A 86 -8.94 -5.71 -14.57
CA LYS A 86 -9.28 -5.38 -13.20
C LYS A 86 -8.53 -6.30 -12.25
N PHE A 87 -8.33 -5.81 -11.02
CA PHE A 87 -7.59 -6.50 -9.98
C PHE A 87 -8.44 -6.63 -8.72
N ASP A 88 -8.28 -7.74 -8.02
CA ASP A 88 -8.88 -7.95 -6.71
C ASP A 88 -8.17 -7.12 -5.64
N VAL A 89 -6.86 -6.96 -5.81
CA VAL A 89 -6.04 -6.14 -4.91
C VAL A 89 -5.06 -5.30 -5.72
N ILE A 90 -4.98 -4.02 -5.38
CA ILE A 90 -3.91 -3.13 -5.85
C ILE A 90 -3.08 -2.72 -4.64
N VAL A 91 -1.76 -2.84 -4.75
CA VAL A 91 -0.79 -2.50 -3.70
C VAL A 91 0.05 -1.32 -4.14
N GLY A 92 0.14 -0.29 -3.30
CA GLY A 92 1.08 0.83 -3.44
C GLY A 92 2.28 0.62 -2.51
N ASP A 93 3.36 0.06 -3.04
CA ASP A 93 4.63 -0.12 -2.35
C ASP A 93 5.66 0.86 -2.92
N LEU A 94 5.41 2.12 -2.63
CA LEU A 94 6.04 3.28 -3.27
C LEU A 94 6.85 4.08 -2.24
N ALA A 95 7.76 4.93 -2.71
CA ALA A 95 8.33 5.98 -1.87
C ALA A 95 7.27 7.03 -1.50
N ASP A 96 7.54 7.81 -0.45
CA ASP A 96 6.65 8.88 0.01
C ASP A 96 6.42 9.93 -1.11
N PRO A 97 5.23 10.59 -1.12
CA PRO A 97 4.90 11.59 -2.12
C PRO A 97 5.70 12.87 -1.91
N MET A 98 6.87 12.93 -2.50
CA MET A 98 7.70 14.16 -2.53
C MET A 98 7.42 14.95 -3.80
N GLU A 99 7.40 16.30 -3.69
CA GLU A 99 7.23 17.19 -4.84
C GLU A 99 8.36 17.00 -5.85
N GLY A 100 8.00 16.91 -7.13
CA GLY A 100 8.96 16.61 -8.17
C GLY A 100 9.49 15.17 -8.16
N GLY A 101 9.09 14.36 -7.16
CA GLY A 101 9.42 12.95 -7.11
C GLY A 101 8.49 12.11 -8.01
N PRO A 102 8.97 10.96 -8.51
CA PRO A 102 8.21 10.13 -9.45
C PRO A 102 6.91 9.57 -8.85
N CYS A 103 6.85 9.40 -7.52
CA CYS A 103 5.72 8.79 -6.85
C CYS A 103 4.57 9.76 -6.54
N TYR A 104 4.80 11.09 -6.54
CA TYR A 104 3.78 12.06 -6.16
C TYR A 104 2.45 11.88 -6.90
N GLN A 105 2.52 11.72 -8.21
CA GLN A 105 1.35 11.53 -9.07
C GLN A 105 0.50 10.28 -8.74
N LEU A 106 1.09 9.29 -8.03
CA LEU A 106 0.43 8.04 -7.62
C LEU A 106 -0.32 8.16 -6.29
N TYR A 107 -0.28 9.34 -5.65
CA TYR A 107 -0.98 9.65 -4.41
C TYR A 107 -2.10 10.68 -4.57
N THR A 108 -2.26 11.25 -5.78
CA THR A 108 -3.26 12.28 -6.02
C THR A 108 -4.68 11.71 -6.06
N ARG A 109 -5.64 12.54 -5.65
CA ARG A 109 -7.07 12.21 -5.74
C ARG A 109 -7.48 11.84 -7.17
N SER A 110 -7.03 12.60 -8.16
CA SER A 110 -7.34 12.36 -9.58
C SER A 110 -6.85 10.98 -10.04
N PHE A 111 -5.63 10.59 -9.65
CA PHE A 111 -5.12 9.25 -9.94
C PHE A 111 -5.97 8.15 -9.29
N TYR A 112 -6.27 8.29 -8.00
CA TYR A 112 -7.09 7.31 -7.30
C TYR A 112 -8.50 7.17 -7.90
N GLU A 113 -9.14 8.29 -8.26
CA GLU A 113 -10.52 8.32 -8.76
C GLU A 113 -10.63 7.87 -10.22
N GLN A 114 -9.73 8.34 -11.07
CA GLN A 114 -9.84 8.18 -12.54
C GLN A 114 -9.05 7.00 -13.09
N VAL A 115 -7.96 6.61 -12.43
CA VAL A 115 -7.07 5.56 -12.93
C VAL A 115 -7.15 4.31 -12.05
N LEU A 116 -6.89 4.41 -10.75
CA LEU A 116 -6.77 3.26 -9.88
C LEU A 116 -8.11 2.59 -9.57
N LYS A 117 -9.07 3.34 -9.05
CA LYS A 117 -10.37 2.81 -8.62
C LYS A 117 -11.13 2.08 -9.73
N PRO A 118 -11.15 2.55 -11.00
CA PRO A 118 -11.76 1.81 -12.11
C PRO A 118 -11.07 0.47 -12.42
N ARG A 119 -9.84 0.25 -11.96
CA ARG A 119 -9.09 -1.02 -12.13
C ARG A 119 -9.34 -2.02 -11.00
N LEU A 120 -10.10 -1.66 -9.98
CA LEU A 120 -10.54 -2.62 -8.98
C LEU A 120 -11.80 -3.36 -9.44
N HIS A 121 -11.86 -4.66 -9.14
CA HIS A 121 -13.10 -5.41 -9.19
C HIS A 121 -14.09 -4.89 -8.15
N ASP A 122 -15.36 -5.27 -8.27
CA ASP A 122 -16.34 -5.06 -7.19
C ASP A 122 -15.87 -5.79 -5.93
N GLY A 123 -15.82 -5.06 -4.81
CA GLY A 123 -15.22 -5.56 -3.56
C GLY A 123 -13.68 -5.57 -3.53
N GLY A 124 -13.04 -5.08 -4.58
CA GLY A 124 -11.57 -4.96 -4.64
C GLY A 124 -11.02 -4.03 -3.58
N ILE A 125 -9.76 -4.25 -3.20
CA ILE A 125 -9.07 -3.53 -2.13
C ILE A 125 -7.84 -2.83 -2.71
N PHE A 126 -7.69 -1.55 -2.38
CA PHE A 126 -6.43 -0.83 -2.50
C PHE A 126 -5.74 -0.77 -1.14
N VAL A 127 -4.45 -1.04 -1.10
CA VAL A 127 -3.62 -0.84 0.08
C VAL A 127 -2.33 -0.14 -0.30
N THR A 128 -1.94 0.89 0.45
CA THR A 128 -0.69 1.62 0.19
C THR A 128 0.10 1.85 1.47
N GLN A 129 1.43 1.85 1.34
CA GLN A 129 2.26 2.45 2.35
C GLN A 129 1.90 3.95 2.46
N ALA A 130 2.06 4.51 3.65
CA ALA A 130 1.63 5.88 3.91
C ALA A 130 2.62 6.66 4.82
N GLY A 131 3.87 6.21 4.87
CA GLY A 131 4.94 6.91 5.56
C GLY A 131 4.91 6.78 7.08
N PRO A 132 5.65 7.64 7.79
CA PRO A 132 5.74 7.63 9.23
C PRO A 132 4.39 7.96 9.88
N ALA A 133 4.00 7.16 10.87
CA ALA A 133 2.73 7.24 11.59
C ALA A 133 2.90 7.39 13.11
N GLY A 134 4.11 7.71 13.56
CA GLY A 134 4.41 8.00 14.95
C GLY A 134 3.68 9.25 15.47
N VAL A 135 3.60 9.41 16.78
CA VAL A 135 2.88 10.54 17.42
C VAL A 135 3.42 11.90 16.95
N LEU A 136 4.71 11.99 16.63
CA LEU A 136 5.37 13.22 16.18
C LEU A 136 5.41 13.38 14.66
N THR A 137 5.33 12.29 13.91
CA THR A 137 5.62 12.24 12.46
C THR A 137 4.40 12.02 11.57
N HIS A 138 3.27 11.51 12.11
CA HIS A 138 2.08 11.14 11.35
C HIS A 138 1.46 12.25 10.47
N LYS A 139 1.81 13.52 10.72
CA LYS A 139 1.32 14.66 9.91
C LYS A 139 2.20 14.95 8.69
N GLU A 140 3.31 14.26 8.54
CA GLU A 140 4.21 14.49 7.41
C GLU A 140 3.53 14.06 6.10
N VAL A 141 3.04 12.81 6.04
CA VAL A 141 2.36 12.27 4.85
C VAL A 141 1.17 11.39 5.21
N PHE A 142 1.20 10.66 6.34
CA PHE A 142 0.21 9.64 6.70
C PHE A 142 -1.22 10.19 6.75
N SER A 143 -1.43 11.31 7.45
CA SER A 143 -2.75 11.91 7.58
C SER A 143 -3.31 12.38 6.23
N SER A 144 -2.47 12.96 5.39
CA SER A 144 -2.88 13.48 4.08
C SER A 144 -3.19 12.37 3.09
N ILE A 145 -2.42 11.26 3.09
CA ILE A 145 -2.72 10.07 2.28
C ILE A 145 -4.07 9.47 2.72
N TYR A 146 -4.27 9.29 4.03
CA TYR A 146 -5.53 8.80 4.57
C TYR A 146 -6.72 9.67 4.15
N ASN A 147 -6.59 10.99 4.30
CA ASN A 147 -7.65 11.93 3.93
C ASN A 147 -7.91 11.93 2.41
N THR A 148 -6.88 11.88 1.58
CA THR A 148 -7.04 11.80 0.13
C THR A 148 -7.86 10.59 -0.28
N LEU A 149 -7.57 9.42 0.29
CA LEU A 149 -8.31 8.18 0.03
C LEU A 149 -9.77 8.24 0.50
N ARG A 150 -10.05 8.92 1.63
CA ARG A 150 -11.43 9.16 2.12
C ARG A 150 -12.30 9.95 1.15
N HIS A 151 -11.71 10.77 0.28
CA HIS A 151 -12.46 11.50 -0.75
C HIS A 151 -12.79 10.65 -1.97
N VAL A 152 -12.24 9.43 -2.06
CA VAL A 152 -12.42 8.56 -3.24
C VAL A 152 -13.17 7.27 -2.89
N PHE A 153 -12.90 6.67 -1.74
CA PHE A 153 -13.46 5.38 -1.33
C PHE A 153 -14.47 5.51 -0.18
N LYS A 154 -15.47 4.62 -0.16
CA LYS A 154 -16.50 4.62 0.90
C LYS A 154 -15.95 4.16 2.25
N HIS A 155 -14.99 3.23 2.25
CA HIS A 155 -14.41 2.66 3.44
C HIS A 155 -12.89 2.77 3.37
N VAL A 156 -12.32 3.47 4.34
CA VAL A 156 -10.88 3.67 4.47
C VAL A 156 -10.46 3.31 5.88
N LYS A 157 -9.47 2.47 6.02
CA LYS A 157 -8.95 2.01 7.32
C LYS A 157 -7.44 2.16 7.36
N ALA A 158 -6.95 2.92 8.31
CA ALA A 158 -5.54 3.05 8.59
C ALA A 158 -5.07 1.94 9.54
N TYR A 159 -3.82 1.51 9.39
CA TYR A 159 -3.16 0.60 10.32
C TYR A 159 -1.67 0.94 10.45
N THR A 160 -1.09 0.52 11.54
CA THR A 160 0.31 0.87 11.85
C THR A 160 1.07 -0.32 12.40
N ALA A 161 2.38 -0.34 12.16
CA ALA A 161 3.31 -1.25 12.80
C ALA A 161 4.64 -0.55 13.04
N HIS A 162 5.36 -0.97 14.08
CA HIS A 162 6.73 -0.53 14.28
C HIS A 162 7.65 -1.21 13.25
N VAL A 163 8.46 -0.41 12.56
CA VAL A 163 9.45 -0.89 11.59
C VAL A 163 10.84 -0.56 12.13
N PRO A 164 11.56 -1.56 12.67
CA PRO A 164 12.85 -1.32 13.33
C PRO A 164 13.89 -0.62 12.46
N SER A 165 13.91 -0.93 11.16
CA SER A 165 14.85 -0.31 10.20
C SER A 165 14.59 1.18 9.97
N PHE A 166 13.36 1.64 10.21
CA PHE A 166 12.98 3.06 10.12
C PHE A 166 13.00 3.77 11.48
N ALA A 167 13.22 3.00 12.57
CA ALA A 167 13.19 3.47 13.96
C ALA A 167 11.90 4.24 14.32
N ASP A 168 10.80 3.98 13.63
CA ASP A 168 9.50 4.64 13.84
C ASP A 168 8.33 3.65 13.63
N THR A 169 7.15 4.10 14.02
CA THR A 169 5.88 3.48 13.64
C THR A 169 5.53 3.89 12.22
N TRP A 170 5.39 2.91 11.35
CA TRP A 170 5.03 3.14 9.95
C TRP A 170 3.55 2.91 9.73
N GLY A 171 2.98 3.66 8.79
CA GLY A 171 1.56 3.66 8.47
C GLY A 171 1.26 3.03 7.12
N TRP A 172 0.11 2.41 7.04
CA TRP A 172 -0.51 1.96 5.79
C TRP A 172 -1.99 2.34 5.80
N VAL A 173 -2.56 2.45 4.62
CA VAL A 173 -3.98 2.74 4.46
C VAL A 173 -4.60 1.72 3.51
N MET A 174 -5.69 1.09 3.94
CA MET A 174 -6.57 0.26 3.11
C MET A 174 -7.79 1.06 2.70
N ALA A 175 -8.23 0.88 1.46
CA ALA A 175 -9.42 1.53 0.91
C ALA A 175 -10.23 0.58 0.02
N SER A 176 -11.56 0.64 0.15
CA SER A 176 -12.51 -0.15 -0.66
C SER A 176 -13.88 0.53 -0.67
N ASP A 177 -14.72 0.18 -1.62
CA ASP A 177 -16.15 0.53 -1.57
C ASP A 177 -16.97 -0.46 -0.73
N HIS A 178 -16.36 -1.54 -0.24
CA HIS A 178 -16.93 -2.53 0.68
C HIS A 178 -16.32 -2.42 2.08
N PRO A 179 -17.10 -2.67 3.15
CA PRO A 179 -16.64 -2.48 4.52
C PRO A 179 -15.66 -3.59 4.95
N PHE A 180 -14.71 -3.22 5.81
CA PHE A 180 -13.75 -4.13 6.46
C PHE A 180 -14.33 -4.64 7.78
N THR A 181 -15.11 -5.72 7.74
CA THR A 181 -15.90 -6.22 8.88
C THR A 181 -15.41 -7.53 9.49
N LEU A 182 -14.26 -8.06 9.03
CA LEU A 182 -13.74 -9.33 9.53
C LEU A 182 -13.33 -9.24 10.99
N THR A 183 -13.68 -10.28 11.75
CA THR A 183 -13.17 -10.49 13.10
C THR A 183 -11.78 -11.14 13.06
N ALA A 184 -11.04 -11.08 14.19
CA ALA A 184 -9.74 -11.74 14.31
C ALA A 184 -9.83 -13.25 14.02
N GLN A 185 -10.86 -13.92 14.54
CA GLN A 185 -11.10 -15.34 14.27
C GLN A 185 -11.28 -15.63 12.76
N GLN A 186 -12.11 -14.84 12.07
CA GLN A 186 -12.32 -15.01 10.62
C GLN A 186 -11.04 -14.76 9.81
N ILE A 187 -10.19 -13.85 10.29
CA ILE A 187 -8.88 -13.62 9.67
C ILE A 187 -7.97 -14.82 9.89
N ASN A 188 -7.92 -15.39 11.10
CA ASN A 188 -7.13 -16.59 11.40
C ASN A 188 -7.56 -17.79 10.55
N GLU A 189 -8.87 -18.00 10.40
CA GLU A 189 -9.42 -19.02 9.51
C GLU A 189 -8.95 -18.80 8.06
N ARG A 190 -9.03 -17.57 7.55
CA ARG A 190 -8.54 -17.25 6.20
C ARG A 190 -7.03 -17.41 6.03
N ILE A 191 -6.23 -17.07 7.04
CA ILE A 191 -4.78 -17.29 7.02
C ILE A 191 -4.51 -18.78 6.89
N THR A 192 -5.12 -19.61 7.75
CA THR A 192 -4.93 -21.07 7.74
C THR A 192 -5.31 -21.69 6.40
N ASP A 193 -6.44 -21.28 5.83
CA ASP A 193 -6.96 -21.88 4.61
C ASP A 193 -6.21 -21.43 3.34
N ARG A 194 -5.73 -20.18 3.32
CA ARG A 194 -5.32 -19.52 2.07
C ARG A 194 -3.84 -19.19 1.96
N ILE A 195 -3.12 -19.11 3.09
CA ILE A 195 -1.69 -18.81 3.06
C ILE A 195 -0.91 -20.10 2.97
N ASP A 196 0.09 -20.11 2.11
CA ASP A 196 1.06 -21.20 2.03
C ASP A 196 2.19 -20.94 3.03
N GLY A 197 2.46 -21.94 3.86
CA GLY A 197 3.42 -21.84 4.97
C GLY A 197 2.87 -21.07 6.19
N GLU A 198 3.72 -20.88 7.18
CA GLU A 198 3.41 -20.21 8.45
C GLU A 198 3.76 -18.72 8.38
N LEU A 199 2.91 -17.86 8.98
CA LEU A 199 3.19 -16.45 9.20
C LEU A 199 3.78 -16.26 10.59
N SER A 200 5.06 -15.91 10.67
CA SER A 200 5.76 -15.73 11.95
C SER A 200 5.36 -14.47 12.73
N TYR A 201 4.73 -13.49 12.07
CA TYR A 201 4.44 -12.18 12.65
C TYR A 201 2.96 -11.86 12.73
N LEU A 202 2.16 -12.33 11.77
CA LEU A 202 0.78 -11.90 11.59
C LEU A 202 -0.21 -13.00 11.94
N ASP A 203 -1.16 -12.67 12.79
CA ASP A 203 -2.41 -13.36 13.05
C ASP A 203 -3.58 -12.38 13.04
N GLY A 204 -4.78 -12.86 13.28
CA GLY A 204 -5.98 -12.01 13.28
C GLY A 204 -5.98 -10.97 14.37
N GLU A 205 -5.50 -11.29 15.55
CA GLU A 205 -5.40 -10.39 16.70
C GLU A 205 -4.40 -9.27 16.42
N THR A 206 -3.23 -9.61 15.90
CA THR A 206 -2.19 -8.64 15.51
C THR A 206 -2.71 -7.73 14.41
N LEU A 207 -3.43 -8.27 13.41
CA LEU A 207 -3.98 -7.49 12.32
C LEU A 207 -5.06 -6.51 12.81
N ILE A 208 -5.99 -6.95 13.64
CA ILE A 208 -7.03 -6.08 14.20
C ILE A 208 -6.41 -5.03 15.12
N SER A 209 -5.47 -5.41 16.00
CA SER A 209 -4.83 -4.46 16.91
C SER A 209 -4.03 -3.39 16.18
N SER A 210 -3.40 -3.73 15.04
CA SER A 210 -2.68 -2.77 14.20
C SER A 210 -3.57 -1.65 13.65
N THR A 211 -4.89 -1.89 13.55
CA THR A 211 -5.87 -0.87 13.12
C THR A 211 -6.35 0.02 14.27
N THR A 212 -5.93 -0.25 15.51
CA THR A 212 -6.26 0.55 16.68
C THR A 212 -5.21 1.63 16.89
N LEU A 213 -5.49 2.83 16.39
CA LEU A 213 -4.59 3.96 16.52
C LEU A 213 -4.73 4.63 17.89
N ASN A 214 -3.63 5.19 18.41
CA ASN A 214 -3.72 6.03 19.60
C ASN A 214 -4.59 7.28 19.32
N LYS A 215 -5.15 7.86 20.41
CA LYS A 215 -6.12 8.95 20.32
C LYS A 215 -5.59 10.16 19.53
N THR A 216 -4.32 10.51 19.70
CA THR A 216 -3.70 11.68 19.05
C THR A 216 -3.66 11.50 17.54
N VAL A 217 -3.11 10.37 17.07
CA VAL A 217 -3.04 10.05 15.65
C VAL A 217 -4.43 9.92 15.05
N PHE A 218 -5.35 9.20 15.72
CA PHE A 218 -6.71 9.01 15.23
C PHE A 218 -7.45 10.35 15.04
N HIS A 219 -7.39 11.25 16.03
CA HIS A 219 -8.02 12.58 15.91
C HIS A 219 -7.36 13.41 14.80
N SER A 220 -6.07 13.28 14.61
CA SER A 220 -5.36 13.98 13.53
C SER A 220 -5.85 13.52 12.15
N LEU A 221 -6.01 12.20 11.95
CA LEU A 221 -6.56 11.64 10.70
C LEU A 221 -7.98 12.15 10.42
N LEU A 222 -8.83 12.25 11.46
CA LEU A 222 -10.21 12.74 11.29
C LEU A 222 -10.30 14.21 10.96
N ASN A 223 -9.34 15.03 11.43
CA ASN A 223 -9.31 16.47 11.25
C ASN A 223 -8.39 16.92 10.12
N GLU A 224 -7.76 16.00 9.39
CA GLU A 224 -6.93 16.33 8.23
C GLU A 224 -7.78 16.94 7.12
N THR A 225 -7.31 18.00 6.51
CA THR A 225 -7.99 18.72 5.43
C THR A 225 -7.23 18.67 4.11
N HIS A 226 -5.93 18.35 4.18
CA HIS A 226 -5.12 18.30 2.97
C HIS A 226 -5.49 17.07 2.12
N VAL A 227 -5.61 17.30 0.82
CA VAL A 227 -5.86 16.29 -0.22
C VAL A 227 -4.77 16.45 -1.27
N TYR A 228 -4.05 15.40 -1.57
CA TYR A 228 -3.06 15.45 -2.65
C TYR A 228 -3.77 15.68 -3.98
N ALA A 229 -3.39 16.76 -4.66
CA ALA A 229 -3.88 17.14 -5.99
C ALA A 229 -2.69 17.35 -6.93
N GLU A 230 -2.94 17.31 -8.25
CA GLU A 230 -1.86 17.44 -9.23
C GLU A 230 -1.17 18.82 -9.15
N ASP A 231 -1.90 19.85 -8.73
CA ASP A 231 -1.43 21.24 -8.67
C ASP A 231 -1.06 21.73 -7.25
N ASP A 232 -1.16 20.89 -6.23
CA ASP A 232 -0.93 21.29 -4.82
C ASP A 232 -0.04 20.29 -4.07
N ALA A 233 1.22 20.23 -4.48
CA ALA A 233 2.23 19.46 -3.79
C ALA A 233 2.65 20.16 -2.50
N ARG A 234 2.37 19.59 -1.33
CA ARG A 234 2.89 20.05 -0.04
C ARG A 234 4.05 19.19 0.41
N PHE A 235 5.17 19.84 0.76
CA PHE A 235 6.26 19.26 1.52
C PHE A 235 6.10 19.49 3.00
N VAL A 236 6.24 18.43 3.78
CA VAL A 236 6.67 18.54 5.16
C VAL A 236 8.01 17.82 5.25
N HIS A 237 9.10 18.55 5.28
CA HIS A 237 10.39 17.99 5.62
C HIS A 237 10.41 17.67 7.12
N GLY A 238 10.40 16.41 7.46
CA GLY A 238 10.71 15.97 8.82
C GLY A 238 12.20 16.12 9.10
N HIS A 239 12.66 17.29 9.39
CA HIS A 239 13.81 17.70 10.20
C HIS A 239 14.14 19.17 9.90
N GLY A 240 13.48 20.04 10.62
CA GLY A 240 13.75 21.48 10.60
C GLY A 240 12.58 22.27 10.05
N THR A 241 11.98 23.03 10.94
CA THR A 241 10.95 24.03 10.65
C THR A 241 11.52 25.14 9.76
N GLY A 242 11.55 24.90 8.46
CA GLY A 242 11.84 25.92 7.46
C GLY A 242 10.59 26.20 6.66
N ARG A 243 9.75 27.15 7.11
CA ARG A 243 8.79 27.78 6.21
C ARG A 243 9.60 28.50 5.14
N ALA A 244 9.55 28.01 3.91
CA ALA A 244 9.92 28.83 2.77
C ALA A 244 8.86 29.93 2.66
N GLY A 245 9.22 31.13 3.11
CA GLY A 245 8.39 32.31 2.90
C GLY A 245 8.43 32.64 1.41
N HIS A 246 7.27 32.78 0.82
CA HIS A 246 7.14 33.46 -0.45
C HIS A 246 7.51 34.93 -0.26
N ALA A 247 8.55 35.40 -0.98
CA ALA A 247 8.79 36.79 -1.29
C ALA A 247 8.24 37.07 -2.70
#